data_224055e51eba037271b1cd987890c92d
#
_entry.id   224055e51eba037271b1cd987890c92d
#
_cell.length_a   1.000
_cell.length_b   1.000
_cell.length_c   1.000
_cell.angle_alpha   90.00
_cell.angle_beta   90.00
_cell.angle_gamma   90.00
#
_symmetry.space_group_name_H-M   'P 1'
#
loop_
_entity.id
_entity.type
_entity.pdbx_description
1 polymer ?
#
loop_
_entity_poly.entity_id
_entity_poly.type
_entity_poly.pdbx_seq_one_letter_code
_entity_poly.pdbx_strand_id
1 'polypeptide(L)'
;PYGYLSGENITNVPEGRPLFVRFPESRFTLPNFMKSHLYTALGALKVGMDILLKEEKVEVDRIYGHGGFFKTACVGQGYLAAAINAPVTVMKTAGEGGPWGMALLAAYMLQKQETETLEDFLADKVFAGDQGTTMNPDPKDVQGFETFIEQYKKGIVIEKAAVDTLTE
;
A
#
# COMPACT_ATOMS: atom_id res chain seq x y z
N PRO A 1 9.49 11.51 -5.75
CA PRO A 1 8.26 12.14 -6.22
C PRO A 1 7.21 12.21 -5.11
N TYR A 2 6.23 13.11 -5.31
CA TYR A 2 4.98 13.21 -4.57
C TYR A 2 3.86 13.07 -5.58
N GLY A 3 3.07 12.01 -5.47
CA GLY A 3 2.07 11.65 -6.48
C GLY A 3 0.65 12.03 -6.08
N TYR A 4 0.48 13.04 -5.24
CA TYR A 4 -0.83 13.46 -4.77
C TYR A 4 -1.63 14.13 -5.89
N LEU A 5 -2.68 13.44 -6.36
CA LEU A 5 -3.66 14.00 -7.30
C LEU A 5 -4.80 14.74 -6.58
N SER A 6 -4.95 14.49 -5.29
CA SER A 6 -5.91 15.12 -4.39
C SER A 6 -5.26 15.27 -3.02
N GLY A 7 -5.99 15.78 -2.04
CA GLY A 7 -5.49 15.86 -0.66
C GLY A 7 -5.18 14.50 -0.05
N GLU A 8 -4.30 14.50 0.94
CA GLU A 8 -3.90 13.30 1.71
C GLU A 8 -3.91 13.60 3.21
N ASN A 9 -4.83 12.98 3.92
CA ASN A 9 -5.08 13.27 5.33
C ASN A 9 -3.92 12.87 6.25
N ILE A 10 -3.29 11.71 6.00
CA ILE A 10 -2.18 11.21 6.84
C ILE A 10 -0.98 12.15 6.82
N THR A 11 -0.69 12.77 5.69
CA THR A 11 0.40 13.73 5.56
C THR A 11 -0.06 15.19 5.71
N ASN A 12 -1.36 15.37 5.94
CA ASN A 12 -1.98 16.68 6.12
C ASN A 12 -1.69 17.64 4.95
N VAL A 13 -1.89 17.12 3.73
CA VAL A 13 -1.79 17.87 2.47
C VAL A 13 -3.22 18.11 1.97
N PRO A 14 -3.72 19.35 1.89
CA PRO A 14 -5.14 19.61 1.60
C PRO A 14 -5.51 19.38 0.14
N GLU A 15 -4.58 19.59 -0.79
CA GLU A 15 -4.74 19.36 -2.22
C GLU A 15 -3.48 18.71 -2.79
N GLY A 16 -3.57 18.07 -3.96
CA GLY A 16 -2.41 17.50 -4.64
C GLY A 16 -1.75 18.46 -5.61
N ARG A 17 -0.44 18.45 -5.64
CA ARG A 17 0.39 19.08 -6.68
C ARG A 17 1.50 18.10 -7.05
N PRO A 18 1.25 17.15 -7.98
CA PRO A 18 2.24 16.10 -8.29
C PRO A 18 3.60 16.70 -8.63
N LEU A 19 4.60 16.35 -7.83
CA LEU A 19 5.96 16.88 -7.94
C LEU A 19 6.99 15.76 -8.13
N PHE A 20 8.07 16.10 -8.83
CA PHE A 20 9.29 15.31 -8.85
C PHE A 20 10.49 16.17 -8.46
N VAL A 21 11.05 15.89 -7.30
CA VAL A 21 12.21 16.60 -6.76
C VAL A 21 13.36 15.62 -6.58
N ARG A 22 14.56 16.01 -6.98
CA ARG A 22 15.77 15.22 -6.80
C ARG A 22 16.97 16.10 -6.45
N PHE A 23 17.96 15.52 -5.81
CA PHE A 23 19.26 16.16 -5.64
C PHE A 23 20.08 16.08 -6.95
N PRO A 24 20.92 17.07 -7.24
CA PRO A 24 21.76 17.05 -8.44
C PRO A 24 22.62 15.78 -8.57
N GLU A 25 23.13 15.27 -7.44
CA GLU A 25 24.00 14.10 -7.34
C GLU A 25 23.22 12.76 -7.38
N SER A 26 21.89 12.80 -7.38
CA SER A 26 21.11 11.57 -7.38
C SER A 26 21.31 10.78 -8.66
N ARG A 27 21.49 9.46 -8.52
CA ARG A 27 21.63 8.54 -9.65
C ARG A 27 20.31 8.44 -10.41
N PHE A 28 20.08 9.37 -11.33
CA PHE A 28 18.85 9.47 -12.12
C PHE A 28 18.91 8.54 -13.33
N THR A 29 18.44 7.30 -13.13
CA THR A 29 18.26 6.29 -14.18
C THR A 29 16.79 5.92 -14.30
N LEU A 30 16.35 5.38 -15.45
CA LEU A 30 14.96 4.94 -15.63
C LEU A 30 14.50 3.95 -14.54
N PRO A 31 15.28 2.90 -14.17
CA PRO A 31 14.89 2.03 -13.06
C PRO A 31 14.69 2.76 -11.73
N ASN A 32 15.58 3.69 -11.37
CA ASN A 32 15.46 4.46 -10.12
C ASN A 32 14.25 5.42 -10.17
N PHE A 33 14.00 6.03 -11.32
CA PHE A 33 12.82 6.87 -11.54
C PHE A 33 11.53 6.06 -11.34
N MET A 34 11.40 4.92 -12.01
CA MET A 34 10.22 4.05 -11.86
C MET A 34 10.07 3.50 -10.43
N LYS A 35 11.17 3.06 -9.82
CA LYS A 35 11.16 2.58 -8.43
C LYS A 35 10.69 3.67 -7.46
N SER A 36 11.10 4.92 -7.65
CA SER A 36 10.69 6.02 -6.78
C SER A 36 9.18 6.29 -6.84
N HIS A 37 8.52 6.10 -7.99
CA HIS A 37 7.07 6.20 -8.11
C HIS A 37 6.35 5.05 -7.40
N LEU A 38 6.87 3.83 -7.48
CA LEU A 38 6.33 2.68 -6.72
C LEU A 38 6.47 2.89 -5.21
N TYR A 39 7.58 3.44 -4.76
CA TYR A 39 7.80 3.78 -3.36
C TYR A 39 6.85 4.88 -2.87
N THR A 40 6.68 5.93 -3.67
CA THR A 40 5.76 7.04 -3.35
C THR A 40 4.31 6.58 -3.25
N ALA A 41 3.88 5.62 -4.07
CA ALA A 41 2.52 5.05 -3.99
C ALA A 41 2.22 4.42 -2.61
N LEU A 42 3.26 4.05 -1.86
CA LEU A 42 3.16 3.50 -0.50
C LEU A 42 3.56 4.51 0.59
N GLY A 43 3.92 5.74 0.23
CA GLY A 43 4.45 6.72 1.16
C GLY A 43 3.48 7.09 2.27
N ALA A 44 2.27 7.53 1.94
CA ALA A 44 1.24 7.86 2.92
C ALA A 44 0.81 6.65 3.74
N LEU A 45 0.64 5.48 3.08
CA LEU A 45 0.36 4.21 3.77
C LEU A 45 1.43 3.91 4.83
N LYS A 46 2.71 4.02 4.48
CA LYS A 46 3.81 3.79 5.43
C LYS A 46 3.76 4.75 6.61
N VAL A 47 3.48 6.04 6.37
CA VAL A 47 3.36 7.03 7.46
C VAL A 47 2.23 6.63 8.42
N GLY A 48 1.06 6.24 7.89
CA GLY A 48 -0.06 5.78 8.72
C GLY A 48 0.23 4.46 9.44
N MET A 49 0.86 3.50 8.76
CA MET A 49 1.24 2.22 9.38
C MET A 49 2.32 2.38 10.46
N ASP A 50 3.21 3.37 10.35
CA ASP A 50 4.18 3.65 11.41
C ASP A 50 3.51 4.06 12.73
N ILE A 51 2.40 4.80 12.68
CA ILE A 51 1.59 5.10 13.87
C ILE A 51 1.10 3.79 14.50
N LEU A 52 0.47 2.94 13.70
CA LEU A 52 -0.08 1.68 14.18
C LEU A 52 0.99 0.74 14.76
N LEU A 53 2.11 0.57 14.05
CA LEU A 53 3.13 -0.42 14.39
C LEU A 53 4.15 0.09 15.41
N LYS A 54 4.51 1.39 15.38
CA LYS A 54 5.58 1.96 16.22
C LYS A 54 5.05 2.68 17.45
N GLU A 55 3.94 3.43 17.33
CA GLU A 55 3.36 4.20 18.42
C GLU A 55 2.36 3.35 19.20
N GLU A 56 1.38 2.75 18.53
CA GLU A 56 0.36 1.90 19.13
C GLU A 56 0.85 0.46 19.41
N LYS A 57 2.00 0.06 18.84
CA LYS A 57 2.64 -1.24 19.02
C LYS A 57 1.75 -2.43 18.69
N VAL A 58 0.92 -2.28 17.67
CA VAL A 58 0.10 -3.39 17.15
C VAL A 58 1.01 -4.40 16.47
N GLU A 59 0.90 -5.66 16.89
CA GLU A 59 1.58 -6.77 16.23
C GLU A 59 0.81 -7.20 14.99
N VAL A 60 1.51 -7.35 13.88
CA VAL A 60 0.93 -7.75 12.60
C VAL A 60 1.66 -8.98 12.08
N ASP A 61 0.98 -10.11 12.10
CA ASP A 61 1.54 -11.38 11.59
C ASP A 61 1.62 -11.38 10.07
N ARG A 62 0.64 -10.75 9.40
CA ARG A 62 0.51 -10.80 7.94
C ARG A 62 -0.40 -9.69 7.41
N ILE A 63 -0.07 -9.19 6.22
CA ILE A 63 -0.89 -8.25 5.47
C ILE A 63 -1.46 -8.95 4.22
N TYR A 64 -2.72 -8.69 3.91
CA TYR A 64 -3.33 -9.13 2.66
C TYR A 64 -3.42 -7.96 1.68
N GLY A 65 -2.80 -8.13 0.50
CA GLY A 65 -2.79 -7.14 -0.56
C GLY A 65 -3.92 -7.38 -1.58
N HIS A 66 -4.71 -6.35 -1.87
CA HIS A 66 -5.78 -6.37 -2.87
C HIS A 66 -5.73 -5.13 -3.76
N GLY A 67 -6.24 -5.25 -4.97
CA GLY A 67 -6.37 -4.17 -5.94
C GLY A 67 -5.31 -4.15 -7.04
N GLY A 68 -5.40 -3.16 -7.90
CA GLY A 68 -4.58 -3.07 -9.13
C GLY A 68 -3.08 -3.02 -8.90
N PHE A 69 -2.62 -2.52 -7.75
CA PHE A 69 -1.20 -2.49 -7.39
C PHE A 69 -0.56 -3.89 -7.34
N PHE A 70 -1.36 -4.93 -7.10
CA PHE A 70 -0.91 -6.32 -7.00
C PHE A 70 -1.09 -7.13 -8.28
N LYS A 71 -1.58 -6.53 -9.38
CA LYS A 71 -1.76 -7.24 -10.67
C LYS A 71 -0.45 -7.75 -11.26
N THR A 72 0.65 -7.04 -11.06
CA THR A 72 1.98 -7.52 -11.45
C THR A 72 2.55 -8.39 -10.36
N ALA A 73 2.68 -9.68 -10.65
CA ALA A 73 3.17 -10.67 -9.69
C ALA A 73 4.49 -10.24 -9.04
N CYS A 74 4.60 -10.42 -7.74
CA CYS A 74 5.75 -10.13 -6.88
C CYS A 74 6.14 -8.64 -6.76
N VAL A 75 5.74 -7.74 -7.65
CA VAL A 75 6.19 -6.34 -7.65
C VAL A 75 5.53 -5.57 -6.50
N GLY A 76 4.23 -5.31 -6.57
CA GLY A 76 3.52 -4.58 -5.50
C GLY A 76 3.64 -5.28 -4.15
N GLN A 77 3.59 -6.61 -4.16
CA GLN A 77 3.72 -7.44 -2.96
C GLN A 77 5.09 -7.26 -2.26
N GLY A 78 6.18 -7.30 -3.03
CA GLY A 78 7.53 -7.10 -2.50
C GLY A 78 7.74 -5.68 -1.96
N TYR A 79 7.27 -4.67 -2.68
CA TYR A 79 7.36 -3.28 -2.21
C TYR A 79 6.54 -3.02 -0.94
N LEU A 80 5.35 -3.60 -0.83
CA LEU A 80 4.53 -3.48 0.37
C LEU A 80 5.18 -4.21 1.55
N ALA A 81 5.71 -5.42 1.34
CA ALA A 81 6.42 -6.16 2.37
C ALA A 81 7.63 -5.38 2.90
N ALA A 82 8.40 -4.75 2.00
CA ALA A 82 9.52 -3.89 2.36
C ALA A 82 9.07 -2.63 3.13
N ALA A 83 7.99 -1.98 2.69
CA ALA A 83 7.48 -0.77 3.31
C ALA A 83 7.01 -0.99 4.76
N ILE A 84 6.35 -2.12 5.03
CA ILE A 84 5.72 -2.41 6.33
C ILE A 84 6.62 -3.29 7.21
N ASN A 85 7.62 -3.94 6.61
CA ASN A 85 8.47 -4.96 7.26
C ASN A 85 7.64 -6.11 7.84
N ALA A 86 6.66 -6.58 7.08
CA ALA A 86 5.81 -7.70 7.46
C ALA A 86 5.50 -8.58 6.23
N PRO A 87 5.18 -9.87 6.41
CA PRO A 87 4.76 -10.75 5.32
C PRO A 87 3.51 -10.22 4.61
N VAL A 88 3.51 -10.22 3.29
CA VAL A 88 2.36 -9.83 2.47
C VAL A 88 1.87 -11.02 1.68
N THR A 89 0.59 -11.32 1.79
CA THR A 89 -0.11 -12.36 1.03
C THR A 89 -1.00 -11.74 -0.03
N VAL A 90 -0.96 -12.27 -1.22
CA VAL A 90 -1.81 -11.86 -2.34
C VAL A 90 -2.56 -13.08 -2.86
N MET A 91 -3.88 -13.01 -2.83
CA MET A 91 -4.77 -14.06 -3.33
C MET A 91 -4.85 -14.02 -4.86
N LYS A 92 -5.24 -15.11 -5.50
CA LYS A 92 -5.41 -15.16 -6.97
C LYS A 92 -6.42 -14.13 -7.50
N THR A 93 -7.42 -13.81 -6.70
CA THR A 93 -8.49 -12.84 -6.99
C THR A 93 -8.14 -11.40 -6.62
N ALA A 94 -6.94 -11.16 -6.09
CA ALA A 94 -6.55 -9.86 -5.53
C ALA A 94 -6.60 -8.68 -6.51
N GLY A 95 -6.43 -8.93 -7.81
CA GLY A 95 -6.49 -7.89 -8.84
C GLY A 95 -7.85 -7.19 -8.96
N GLU A 96 -8.93 -7.84 -8.50
CA GLU A 96 -10.32 -7.35 -8.59
C GLU A 96 -10.96 -7.18 -7.20
N GLY A 97 -10.17 -6.82 -6.19
CA GLY A 97 -10.55 -6.83 -4.77
C GLY A 97 -11.89 -6.17 -4.42
N GLY A 98 -12.18 -4.97 -4.92
CA GLY A 98 -13.43 -4.27 -4.66
C GLY A 98 -14.67 -4.98 -5.24
N PRO A 99 -14.75 -5.18 -6.56
CA PRO A 99 -15.87 -5.90 -7.19
C PRO A 99 -16.04 -7.33 -6.66
N TRP A 100 -14.92 -8.02 -6.41
CA TRP A 100 -14.93 -9.35 -5.83
C TRP A 100 -15.54 -9.36 -4.43
N GLY A 101 -15.13 -8.45 -3.54
CA GLY A 101 -15.68 -8.33 -2.19
C GLY A 101 -17.19 -8.05 -2.20
N MET A 102 -17.67 -7.17 -3.07
CA MET A 102 -19.11 -6.92 -3.23
C MET A 102 -19.87 -8.16 -3.71
N ALA A 103 -19.31 -8.91 -4.65
CA ALA A 103 -19.90 -10.16 -5.13
C ALA A 103 -19.98 -11.21 -4.01
N LEU A 104 -18.95 -11.31 -3.15
CA LEU A 104 -18.95 -12.21 -2.00
C LEU A 104 -20.02 -11.85 -0.97
N LEU A 105 -20.21 -10.57 -0.67
CA LEU A 105 -21.28 -10.12 0.23
C LEU A 105 -22.66 -10.47 -0.33
N ALA A 106 -22.87 -10.25 -1.62
CA ALA A 106 -24.14 -10.63 -2.27
C ALA A 106 -24.35 -12.16 -2.24
N ALA A 107 -23.31 -12.94 -2.52
CA ALA A 107 -23.38 -14.39 -2.43
C ALA A 107 -23.68 -14.87 -1.01
N TYR A 108 -23.04 -14.30 0.00
CA TYR A 108 -23.33 -14.57 1.40
C TYR A 108 -24.79 -14.31 1.75
N MET A 109 -25.32 -13.13 1.37
CA MET A 109 -26.71 -12.78 1.64
C MET A 109 -27.73 -13.78 1.05
N LEU A 110 -27.41 -14.36 -0.12
CA LEU A 110 -28.30 -15.29 -0.82
C LEU A 110 -28.14 -16.76 -0.40
N GLN A 111 -26.95 -17.16 0.07
CA GLN A 111 -26.57 -18.58 0.24
C GLN A 111 -26.24 -18.96 1.67
N LYS A 112 -26.19 -18.01 2.61
CA LYS A 112 -25.84 -18.32 4.00
C LYS A 112 -26.88 -19.24 4.65
N GLN A 113 -26.40 -20.13 5.51
CA GLN A 113 -27.26 -20.89 6.42
C GLN A 113 -27.74 -20.01 7.57
N GLU A 114 -28.80 -20.42 8.28
CA GLU A 114 -29.40 -19.60 9.35
C GLU A 114 -28.42 -19.14 10.42
N THR A 115 -27.46 -19.98 10.78
CA THR A 115 -26.46 -19.71 11.85
C THR A 115 -25.06 -19.44 11.31
N GLU A 116 -24.87 -19.43 9.98
CA GLU A 116 -23.57 -19.24 9.35
C GLU A 116 -23.14 -17.78 9.40
N THR A 117 -21.99 -17.53 10.01
CA THR A 117 -21.37 -16.19 10.00
C THR A 117 -20.70 -15.89 8.66
N LEU A 118 -20.43 -14.62 8.38
CA LEU A 118 -19.67 -14.24 7.18
C LEU A 118 -18.25 -14.85 7.23
N GLU A 119 -17.66 -14.93 8.41
CA GLU A 119 -16.34 -15.52 8.62
C GLU A 119 -16.32 -16.99 8.23
N ASP A 120 -17.27 -17.79 8.72
CA ASP A 120 -17.43 -19.21 8.38
C ASP A 120 -17.65 -19.39 6.87
N PHE A 121 -18.55 -18.59 6.28
CA PHE A 121 -18.82 -18.64 4.84
C PHE A 121 -17.58 -18.36 4.01
N LEU A 122 -16.77 -17.37 4.40
CA LEU A 122 -15.53 -17.04 3.70
C LEU A 122 -14.49 -18.13 3.87
N ALA A 123 -14.30 -18.64 5.08
CA ALA A 123 -13.31 -19.67 5.38
C ALA A 123 -13.62 -20.98 4.66
N ASP A 124 -14.88 -21.45 4.77
CA ASP A 124 -15.25 -22.79 4.33
C ASP A 124 -15.63 -22.88 2.85
N LYS A 125 -16.23 -21.83 2.28
CA LYS A 125 -16.76 -21.87 0.92
C LYS A 125 -15.97 -21.06 -0.09
N VAL A 126 -15.29 -19.99 0.34
CA VAL A 126 -14.61 -19.08 -0.58
C VAL A 126 -13.11 -19.31 -0.60
N PHE A 127 -12.49 -19.35 0.55
CA PHE A 127 -11.03 -19.46 0.69
C PHE A 127 -10.56 -20.84 1.09
N ALA A 128 -11.45 -21.84 1.17
CA ALA A 128 -11.10 -23.22 1.42
C ALA A 128 -10.07 -23.72 0.37
N GLY A 129 -8.81 -23.83 0.76
CA GLY A 129 -7.72 -24.31 -0.10
C GLY A 129 -7.00 -23.27 -0.95
N ASP A 130 -7.41 -22.00 -0.96
CA ASP A 130 -6.62 -20.91 -1.57
C ASP A 130 -5.85 -20.15 -0.49
N GLN A 131 -4.57 -20.44 -0.36
CA GLN A 131 -3.69 -19.77 0.61
C GLN A 131 -3.00 -18.53 0.03
N GLY A 132 -3.21 -18.24 -1.26
CA GLY A 132 -2.51 -17.17 -1.95
C GLY A 132 -1.00 -17.41 -2.06
N THR A 133 -0.28 -16.36 -2.43
CA THR A 133 1.18 -16.33 -2.42
C THR A 133 1.66 -15.34 -1.37
N THR A 134 2.63 -15.75 -0.53
CA THR A 134 3.18 -14.90 0.52
C THR A 134 4.62 -14.53 0.20
N MET A 135 4.96 -13.25 0.30
CA MET A 135 6.34 -12.75 0.26
C MET A 135 6.73 -12.20 1.62
N ASN A 136 7.88 -12.64 2.11
CA ASN A 136 8.50 -12.04 3.29
C ASN A 136 9.30 -10.79 2.89
N PRO A 137 9.45 -9.82 3.81
CA PRO A 137 10.28 -8.65 3.56
C PRO A 137 11.76 -9.03 3.36
N ASP A 138 12.39 -8.49 2.31
CA ASP A 138 13.84 -8.58 2.15
C ASP A 138 14.51 -7.47 2.99
N PRO A 139 15.48 -7.77 3.85
CA PRO A 139 16.12 -6.77 4.71
C PRO A 139 16.76 -5.60 3.95
N LYS A 140 17.29 -5.82 2.74
CA LYS A 140 17.89 -4.76 1.92
C LYS A 140 16.82 -3.82 1.37
N ASP A 141 15.68 -4.37 0.95
CA ASP A 141 14.56 -3.58 0.46
C ASP A 141 13.88 -2.82 1.60
N VAL A 142 13.75 -3.41 2.79
CA VAL A 142 13.31 -2.71 4.02
C VAL A 142 14.19 -1.51 4.31
N GLN A 143 15.51 -1.71 4.37
CA GLN A 143 16.48 -0.63 4.60
C GLN A 143 16.40 0.46 3.51
N GLY A 144 16.25 0.05 2.26
CA GLY A 144 16.09 0.98 1.13
C GLY A 144 14.81 1.79 1.23
N PHE A 145 13.71 1.17 1.66
CA PHE A 145 12.45 1.86 1.85
C PHE A 145 12.48 2.82 3.05
N GLU A 146 13.08 2.44 4.17
CA GLU A 146 13.26 3.32 5.33
C GLU A 146 14.09 4.57 4.96
N THR A 147 15.16 4.40 4.20
CA THR A 147 15.96 5.54 3.70
C THR A 147 15.13 6.47 2.82
N PHE A 148 14.27 5.92 1.95
CA PHE A 148 13.37 6.69 1.11
C PHE A 148 12.33 7.45 1.95
N ILE A 149 11.66 6.79 2.89
CA ILE A 149 10.55 7.39 3.63
C ILE A 149 11.00 8.54 4.54
N GLU A 150 12.23 8.50 5.06
CA GLU A 150 12.81 9.62 5.80
C GLU A 150 12.93 10.88 4.94
N GLN A 151 13.40 10.74 3.70
CA GLN A 151 13.49 11.87 2.77
C GLN A 151 12.10 12.32 2.30
N TYR A 152 11.21 11.36 2.06
CA TYR A 152 9.84 11.64 1.69
C TYR A 152 9.12 12.49 2.75
N LYS A 153 9.22 12.12 4.04
CA LYS A 153 8.65 12.87 5.16
C LYS A 153 9.19 14.30 5.22
N LYS A 154 10.50 14.50 5.05
CA LYS A 154 11.13 15.82 5.05
C LYS A 154 10.63 16.73 3.92
N GLY A 155 10.38 16.16 2.75
CA GLY A 155 9.99 16.93 1.57
C GLY A 155 8.47 17.18 1.45
N ILE A 156 7.62 16.68 2.34
CA ILE A 156 6.18 16.99 2.35
C ILE A 156 5.92 18.49 2.43
N VAL A 157 6.82 19.25 3.08
CA VAL A 157 6.70 20.71 3.13
C VAL A 157 6.79 21.36 1.74
N ILE A 158 7.50 20.74 0.79
CA ILE A 158 7.60 21.23 -0.61
C ILE A 158 6.27 21.05 -1.31
N GLU A 159 5.61 19.90 -1.09
CA GLU A 159 4.26 19.63 -1.62
C GLU A 159 3.26 20.64 -1.08
N LYS A 160 3.28 20.91 0.24
CA LYS A 160 2.43 21.93 0.86
C LYS A 160 2.70 23.34 0.29
N ALA A 161 3.97 23.70 0.15
CA ALA A 161 4.33 25.00 -0.43
C ALA A 161 3.87 25.11 -1.90
N ALA A 162 3.90 24.01 -2.66
CA ALA A 162 3.36 23.99 -4.02
C ALA A 162 1.83 24.19 -4.04
N VAL A 163 1.10 23.60 -3.09
CA VAL A 163 -0.34 23.83 -2.93
C VAL A 163 -0.64 25.31 -2.63
N ASP A 164 0.13 25.92 -1.74
CA ASP A 164 -0.07 27.29 -1.32
C ASP A 164 0.29 28.32 -2.40
N THR A 165 1.18 27.97 -3.34
CA THR A 165 1.74 28.93 -4.33
C THR A 165 1.27 28.70 -5.75
N LEU A 166 1.01 27.45 -6.14
CA LEU A 166 0.55 27.10 -7.49
C LEU A 166 -0.98 26.98 -7.51
N THR A 167 -1.64 28.15 -7.49
CA THR A 167 -3.10 28.24 -7.64
C THR A 167 -3.48 28.45 -9.11
N GLU A 168 -4.64 27.90 -9.54
CA GLU A 168 -5.22 28.17 -10.86
C GLU A 168 -5.79 29.59 -10.96
#